data_39ce281edd8439ac6159464143e0c44c
#
_entry.id   39ce281edd8439ac6159464143e0c44c
#
_cell.length_a   1.000
_cell.length_b   1.000
_cell.length_c   1.000
_cell.angle_alpha   90.00
_cell.angle_beta   90.00
_cell.angle_gamma   90.00
#
_symmetry.space_group_name_H-M   'P 1'
#
loop_
_entity.id
_entity.type
_entity.pdbx_description
1 polymer ?
#
loop_
_entity_poly.entity_id
_entity_poly.type
_entity_poly.pdbx_seq_one_letter_code
_entity_poly.pdbx_strand_id
1 'polypeptide(L)'
;KWNLARFAECLIPLIDKNEDEAIKIASETINNFQNIYEEKWLNMMRDKLGFFGEDKNDKKIIEDLLNWMEQNKADYTNTFCYLMNNDSITSDIYKDQEFLTWIKNWKNRVLINNGSIEKSLKLMKNTNPIVIPRNHKVEEALLAANENNLENLNILLSVLKSPYDNLQNINEFQSPSSNNNYQTYCGT
;
A
#
# COMPACT_ATOMS: atom_id res chain seq x y z
N LYS A 1 11.24 -1.93 14.49
CA LYS A 1 12.59 -2.21 15.04
C LYS A 1 12.51 -2.84 16.43
N TRP A 2 11.73 -2.30 17.37
CA TRP A 2 11.62 -2.83 18.73
C TRP A 2 11.18 -4.30 18.76
N ASN A 3 10.10 -4.66 18.06
CA ASN A 3 9.62 -6.06 18.00
C ASN A 3 10.67 -7.02 17.40
N LEU A 4 11.42 -6.56 16.39
CA LEU A 4 12.49 -7.36 15.80
C LEU A 4 13.65 -7.58 16.80
N ALA A 5 13.97 -6.58 17.62
CA ALA A 5 14.96 -6.74 18.68
C ALA A 5 14.51 -7.78 19.73
N ARG A 6 13.22 -7.72 20.16
CA ARG A 6 12.67 -8.76 21.08
C ARG A 6 12.71 -10.16 20.48
N PHE A 7 12.42 -10.28 19.19
CA PHE A 7 12.53 -11.56 18.49
C PHE A 7 13.98 -12.05 18.39
N ALA A 8 14.91 -11.15 18.05
CA ALA A 8 16.34 -11.50 17.96
C ALA A 8 16.90 -12.00 19.31
N GLU A 9 16.46 -11.45 20.43
CA GLU A 9 16.85 -11.93 21.77
C GLU A 9 16.47 -13.41 21.98
N CYS A 10 15.31 -13.83 21.47
CA CYS A 10 14.90 -15.24 21.55
C CYS A 10 15.77 -16.16 20.67
N LEU A 11 16.45 -15.60 19.67
CA LEU A 11 17.29 -16.37 18.74
C LEU A 11 18.76 -16.40 19.14
N ILE A 12 19.20 -15.64 20.14
CA ILE A 12 20.61 -15.56 20.59
C ILE A 12 21.24 -16.96 20.71
N PRO A 13 20.61 -17.96 21.38
CA PRO A 13 21.22 -19.29 21.54
C PRO A 13 21.40 -20.08 20.24
N LEU A 14 20.75 -19.64 19.14
CA LEU A 14 20.79 -20.28 17.83
C LEU A 14 21.76 -19.59 16.86
N ILE A 15 22.19 -18.36 17.16
CA ILE A 15 23.05 -17.55 16.28
C ILE A 15 24.50 -17.99 16.41
N ASP A 16 25.02 -18.09 17.63
CA ASP A 16 26.38 -18.53 17.91
C ASP A 16 26.45 -19.24 19.28
N LYS A 17 27.48 -20.08 19.48
CA LYS A 17 27.75 -20.74 20.76
C LYS A 17 28.32 -19.75 21.80
N ASN A 18 29.00 -18.70 21.32
CA ASN A 18 29.47 -17.59 22.13
C ASN A 18 28.38 -16.55 22.19
N GLU A 19 27.83 -16.30 23.36
CA GLU A 19 26.71 -15.38 23.57
C GLU A 19 27.08 -13.93 23.19
N ASP A 20 28.27 -13.47 23.49
CA ASP A 20 28.73 -12.11 23.15
C ASP A 20 28.79 -11.92 21.62
N GLU A 21 29.30 -12.91 20.88
CA GLU A 21 29.34 -12.86 19.42
C GLU A 21 27.92 -12.94 18.83
N ALA A 22 27.03 -13.78 19.39
CA ALA A 22 25.63 -13.85 19.00
C ALA A 22 24.91 -12.52 19.18
N ILE A 23 25.11 -11.85 20.31
CA ILE A 23 24.55 -10.51 20.59
C ILE A 23 25.07 -9.48 19.59
N LYS A 24 26.36 -9.51 19.29
CA LYS A 24 26.96 -8.59 18.32
C LYS A 24 26.35 -8.78 16.93
N ILE A 25 26.26 -10.00 16.41
CA ILE A 25 25.67 -10.32 15.12
C ILE A 25 24.20 -9.87 15.05
N ALA A 26 23.41 -10.17 16.10
CA ALA A 26 22.02 -9.75 16.19
C ALA A 26 21.90 -8.23 16.18
N SER A 27 22.73 -7.53 16.95
CA SER A 27 22.72 -6.06 17.04
C SER A 27 23.08 -5.39 15.71
N GLU A 28 24.09 -5.88 15.01
CA GLU A 28 24.49 -5.39 13.69
C GLU A 28 23.36 -5.57 12.67
N THR A 29 22.72 -6.75 12.66
CA THR A 29 21.57 -7.05 11.79
C THR A 29 20.39 -6.12 12.05
N ILE A 30 20.03 -5.90 13.32
CA ILE A 30 18.93 -5.00 13.72
C ILE A 30 19.26 -3.54 13.38
N ASN A 31 20.51 -3.14 13.52
CA ASN A 31 20.91 -1.77 13.17
C ASN A 31 20.84 -1.51 11.66
N ASN A 32 21.07 -2.53 10.83
CA ASN A 32 20.93 -2.40 9.38
C ASN A 32 19.47 -2.47 8.88
N PHE A 33 18.51 -2.81 9.75
CA PHE A 33 17.10 -2.94 9.37
C PHE A 33 16.54 -1.71 8.67
N GLN A 34 16.90 -0.51 9.12
CA GLN A 34 16.39 0.72 8.54
C GLN A 34 16.79 0.87 7.08
N ASN A 35 18.05 0.61 6.75
CA ASN A 35 18.54 0.70 5.37
C ASN A 35 17.82 -0.31 4.46
N ILE A 36 17.66 -1.55 4.95
CA ILE A 36 16.92 -2.60 4.23
C ILE A 36 15.47 -2.17 4.00
N TYR A 37 14.82 -1.64 5.03
CA TYR A 37 13.44 -1.19 4.95
C TYR A 37 13.28 -0.04 3.94
N GLU A 38 14.13 0.99 4.01
CA GLU A 38 14.06 2.14 3.12
C GLU A 38 14.28 1.74 1.65
N GLU A 39 15.25 0.86 1.38
CA GLU A 39 15.50 0.32 0.04
C GLU A 39 14.26 -0.44 -0.49
N LYS A 40 13.73 -1.37 0.30
CA LYS A 40 12.57 -2.18 -0.08
C LYS A 40 11.32 -1.33 -0.26
N TRP A 41 11.10 -0.37 0.65
CA TRP A 41 10.00 0.58 0.56
C TRP A 41 10.09 1.42 -0.72
N LEU A 42 11.27 1.97 -1.03
CA LEU A 42 11.46 2.78 -2.22
C LEU A 42 11.23 1.97 -3.50
N ASN A 43 11.73 0.74 -3.57
CA ASN A 43 11.52 -0.14 -4.71
C ASN A 43 10.03 -0.50 -4.88
N MET A 44 9.34 -0.85 -3.79
CA MET A 44 7.89 -1.08 -3.82
C MET A 44 7.11 0.15 -4.31
N MET A 45 7.48 1.35 -3.87
CA MET A 45 6.82 2.58 -4.30
C MET A 45 7.11 2.93 -5.76
N ARG A 46 8.31 2.62 -6.27
CA ARG A 46 8.62 2.70 -7.71
C ARG A 46 7.68 1.82 -8.53
N ASP A 47 7.50 0.56 -8.13
CA ASP A 47 6.61 -0.38 -8.81
C ASP A 47 5.14 0.11 -8.75
N LYS A 48 4.70 0.62 -7.58
CA LYS A 48 3.36 1.19 -7.41
C LYS A 48 3.09 2.40 -8.32
N LEU A 49 4.11 3.18 -8.64
CA LEU A 49 4.04 4.33 -9.55
C LEU A 49 4.43 4.00 -10.99
N GLY A 50 4.76 2.75 -11.29
CA GLY A 50 5.11 2.30 -12.63
C GLY A 50 6.47 2.81 -13.11
N PHE A 51 7.42 3.04 -12.19
CA PHE A 51 8.75 3.51 -12.54
C PHE A 51 9.66 2.34 -12.91
N PHE A 52 10.33 2.46 -14.06
CA PHE A 52 11.39 1.54 -14.46
C PHE A 52 12.76 2.10 -14.09
N GLY A 53 13.61 1.23 -13.52
CA GLY A 53 14.94 1.61 -13.05
C GLY A 53 14.88 2.64 -11.91
N GLU A 54 16.03 3.22 -11.61
CA GLU A 54 16.19 4.16 -10.50
C GLU A 54 16.47 5.57 -11.01
N ASP A 55 15.96 6.57 -10.31
CA ASP A 55 16.27 7.97 -10.49
C ASP A 55 16.39 8.67 -9.11
N LYS A 56 17.31 9.62 -9.02
CA LYS A 56 17.58 10.36 -7.77
C LYS A 56 16.37 11.15 -7.24
N ASN A 57 15.42 11.47 -8.11
CA ASN A 57 14.22 12.21 -7.76
C ASN A 57 13.05 11.29 -7.33
N ASP A 58 13.20 9.96 -7.42
CA ASP A 58 12.11 9.02 -7.13
C ASP A 58 11.54 9.24 -5.73
N LYS A 59 12.42 9.33 -4.73
CA LYS A 59 12.01 9.53 -3.33
C LYS A 59 11.18 10.80 -3.19
N LYS A 60 11.61 11.91 -3.82
CA LYS A 60 10.89 13.17 -3.76
C LYS A 60 9.51 13.08 -4.42
N ILE A 61 9.41 12.48 -5.61
CA ILE A 61 8.12 12.33 -6.31
C ILE A 61 7.14 11.50 -5.47
N ILE A 62 7.63 10.45 -4.82
CA ILE A 62 6.84 9.60 -3.93
C ILE A 62 6.37 10.39 -2.71
N GLU A 63 7.29 11.07 -2.02
CA GLU A 63 6.98 11.87 -0.82
C GLU A 63 6.01 13.01 -1.13
N ASP A 64 6.18 13.70 -2.25
CA ASP A 64 5.26 14.76 -2.70
C ASP A 64 3.82 14.21 -2.87
N LEU A 65 3.66 13.01 -3.46
CA LEU A 65 2.34 12.38 -3.56
C LEU A 65 1.75 12.02 -2.20
N LEU A 66 2.54 11.40 -1.34
CA LEU A 66 2.07 10.99 -0.01
C LEU A 66 1.67 12.19 0.86
N ASN A 67 2.44 13.26 0.82
CA ASN A 67 2.14 14.52 1.50
C ASN A 67 0.84 15.14 0.96
N TRP A 68 0.67 15.17 -0.36
CA TRP A 68 -0.57 15.66 -0.97
C TRP A 68 -1.78 14.81 -0.53
N MET A 69 -1.64 13.48 -0.51
CA MET A 69 -2.70 12.57 -0.03
C MET A 69 -3.09 12.89 1.42
N GLU A 70 -2.11 13.09 2.30
CA GLU A 70 -2.33 13.39 3.71
C GLU A 70 -3.05 14.73 3.89
N GLN A 71 -2.57 15.79 3.25
CA GLN A 71 -3.13 17.14 3.33
C GLN A 71 -4.57 17.20 2.84
N ASN A 72 -4.87 16.48 1.77
CA ASN A 72 -6.18 16.45 1.13
C ASN A 72 -7.07 15.31 1.61
N LYS A 73 -6.63 14.49 2.57
CA LYS A 73 -7.34 13.29 3.06
C LYS A 73 -7.76 12.35 1.92
N ALA A 74 -6.90 12.24 0.90
CA ALA A 74 -7.14 11.38 -0.24
C ALA A 74 -7.01 9.90 0.17
N ASP A 75 -7.93 9.06 -0.32
CA ASP A 75 -7.84 7.63 -0.08
C ASP A 75 -6.62 7.04 -0.80
N TYR A 76 -5.78 6.35 -0.04
CA TYR A 76 -4.51 5.80 -0.54
C TYR A 76 -4.72 4.84 -1.72
N THR A 77 -5.58 3.85 -1.56
CA THR A 77 -5.83 2.83 -2.59
C THR A 77 -6.47 3.47 -3.82
N ASN A 78 -7.50 4.30 -3.63
CA ASN A 78 -8.20 4.93 -4.73
C ASN A 78 -7.34 5.92 -5.50
N THR A 79 -6.35 6.57 -4.86
CA THR A 79 -5.40 7.44 -5.57
C THR A 79 -4.56 6.64 -6.56
N PHE A 80 -4.04 5.47 -6.17
CA PHE A 80 -3.34 4.60 -7.13
C PHE A 80 -4.29 4.05 -8.21
N CYS A 81 -5.53 3.71 -7.86
CA CYS A 81 -6.54 3.31 -8.84
C CYS A 81 -6.81 4.42 -9.86
N TYR A 82 -6.93 5.67 -9.42
CA TYR A 82 -7.09 6.82 -10.30
C TYR A 82 -5.92 6.97 -11.28
N LEU A 83 -4.68 6.84 -10.77
CA LEU A 83 -3.47 6.90 -11.61
C LEU A 83 -3.40 5.77 -12.65
N MET A 84 -4.05 4.64 -12.40
CA MET A 84 -4.16 3.52 -13.34
C MET A 84 -5.28 3.68 -14.38
N ASN A 85 -5.91 4.85 -14.47
CA ASN A 85 -7.08 5.13 -15.32
C ASN A 85 -8.27 4.21 -15.01
N ASN A 86 -8.52 3.95 -13.72
CA ASN A 86 -9.72 3.25 -13.30
C ASN A 86 -10.91 4.24 -13.29
N ASP A 87 -11.76 4.15 -14.30
CA ASP A 87 -12.88 5.05 -14.53
C ASP A 87 -13.94 5.05 -13.42
N SER A 88 -13.91 4.01 -12.55
CA SER A 88 -14.80 3.95 -11.38
C SER A 88 -14.41 4.93 -10.27
N ILE A 89 -13.17 5.41 -10.28
CA ILE A 89 -12.66 6.34 -9.27
C ILE A 89 -12.77 7.77 -9.80
N THR A 90 -13.86 8.43 -9.47
CA THR A 90 -14.10 9.83 -9.80
C THR A 90 -14.20 10.66 -8.52
N SER A 91 -13.38 11.69 -8.42
CA SER A 91 -13.46 12.66 -7.32
C SER A 91 -12.88 13.99 -7.74
N ASP A 92 -13.52 15.07 -7.31
CA ASP A 92 -13.05 16.43 -7.60
C ASP A 92 -11.69 16.74 -6.97
N ILE A 93 -11.28 16.00 -5.95
CA ILE A 93 -9.98 16.13 -5.30
C ILE A 93 -8.81 15.98 -6.31
N TYR A 94 -8.97 15.16 -7.35
CA TYR A 94 -7.94 14.95 -8.38
C TYR A 94 -7.88 16.08 -9.42
N LYS A 95 -8.76 17.09 -9.32
CA LYS A 95 -8.69 18.32 -10.11
C LYS A 95 -7.83 19.40 -9.44
N ASP A 96 -7.33 19.13 -8.24
CA ASP A 96 -6.45 20.03 -7.51
C ASP A 96 -5.20 20.39 -8.32
N GLN A 97 -4.80 21.68 -8.28
CA GLN A 97 -3.71 22.20 -9.10
C GLN A 97 -2.35 21.62 -8.71
N GLU A 98 -2.12 21.33 -7.43
CA GLU A 98 -0.90 20.72 -6.94
C GLU A 98 -0.80 19.27 -7.44
N PHE A 99 -1.88 18.50 -7.35
CA PHE A 99 -1.95 17.16 -7.90
C PHE A 99 -1.73 17.11 -9.41
N LEU A 100 -2.33 18.03 -10.16
CA LEU A 100 -2.13 18.12 -11.61
C LEU A 100 -0.68 18.47 -11.98
N THR A 101 -0.01 19.27 -11.17
CA THR A 101 1.41 19.56 -11.32
C THR A 101 2.27 18.34 -11.01
N TRP A 102 1.93 17.62 -9.94
CA TRP A 102 2.57 16.36 -9.59
C TRP A 102 2.42 15.31 -10.72
N ILE A 103 1.23 15.16 -11.30
CA ILE A 103 0.98 14.25 -12.45
C ILE A 103 1.91 14.55 -13.64
N LYS A 104 2.21 15.83 -13.92
CA LYS A 104 3.17 16.16 -14.99
C LYS A 104 4.57 15.62 -14.67
N ASN A 105 5.02 15.80 -13.43
CA ASN A 105 6.31 15.30 -12.98
C ASN A 105 6.37 13.76 -13.01
N TRP A 106 5.31 13.10 -12.53
CA TRP A 106 5.15 11.65 -12.60
C TRP A 106 5.22 11.13 -14.05
N LYS A 107 4.47 11.73 -14.98
CA LYS A 107 4.51 11.35 -16.41
C LYS A 107 5.89 11.50 -17.01
N ASN A 108 6.61 12.58 -16.69
CA ASN A 108 7.98 12.78 -17.14
C ASN A 108 8.91 11.65 -16.62
N ARG A 109 8.77 11.30 -15.35
CA ARG A 109 9.57 10.22 -14.74
C ARG A 109 9.26 8.84 -15.35
N VAL A 110 8.02 8.56 -15.66
CA VAL A 110 7.59 7.30 -16.31
C VAL A 110 8.30 7.06 -17.65
N LEU A 111 8.66 8.12 -18.37
CA LEU A 111 9.32 8.02 -19.67
C LEU A 111 10.84 7.79 -19.58
N ILE A 112 11.43 7.81 -18.39
CA ILE A 112 12.85 7.54 -18.17
C ILE A 112 13.10 6.03 -18.14
N ASN A 113 14.35 5.61 -18.41
CA ASN A 113 14.82 4.23 -18.31
C ASN A 113 14.02 3.23 -19.18
N ASN A 114 13.74 3.60 -20.43
CA ASN A 114 12.93 2.81 -21.36
C ASN A 114 11.49 2.55 -20.91
N GLY A 115 10.98 3.37 -20.00
CA GLY A 115 9.58 3.38 -19.59
C GLY A 115 8.67 3.86 -20.73
N SER A 116 7.40 3.52 -20.64
CA SER A 116 6.31 4.09 -21.42
C SER A 116 5.06 4.10 -20.57
N ILE A 117 4.11 4.96 -20.88
CA ILE A 117 2.84 5.01 -20.15
C ILE A 117 2.16 3.63 -20.11
N GLU A 118 2.14 2.91 -21.24
CA GLU A 118 1.54 1.59 -21.34
C GLU A 118 2.23 0.57 -20.42
N LYS A 119 3.56 0.48 -20.48
CA LYS A 119 4.35 -0.42 -19.62
C LYS A 119 4.15 -0.09 -18.14
N SER A 120 4.17 1.20 -17.82
CA SER A 120 3.97 1.67 -16.43
C SER A 120 2.59 1.34 -15.91
N LEU A 121 1.54 1.57 -16.69
CA LEU A 121 0.17 1.17 -16.30
C LEU A 121 0.05 -0.34 -16.11
N LYS A 122 0.72 -1.15 -16.92
CA LYS A 122 0.75 -2.60 -16.74
C LYS A 122 1.46 -3.00 -15.44
N LEU A 123 2.61 -2.39 -15.13
CA LEU A 123 3.33 -2.62 -13.87
C LEU A 123 2.45 -2.20 -12.68
N MET A 124 1.86 -1.00 -12.73
CA MET A 124 0.98 -0.49 -11.69
C MET A 124 -0.22 -1.42 -11.43
N LYS A 125 -0.87 -1.92 -12.48
CA LYS A 125 -2.02 -2.86 -12.36
C LYS A 125 -1.63 -4.18 -11.71
N ASN A 126 -0.41 -4.64 -11.89
CA ASN A 126 0.10 -5.86 -11.25
C ASN A 126 0.53 -5.62 -9.79
N THR A 127 0.81 -4.37 -9.42
CA THR A 127 1.35 -4.01 -8.10
C THR A 127 0.28 -3.43 -7.17
N ASN A 128 -0.69 -2.68 -7.70
CA ASN A 128 -1.70 -2.00 -6.91
C ASN A 128 -3.02 -2.76 -6.92
N PRO A 129 -3.49 -3.26 -5.77
CA PRO A 129 -4.82 -3.82 -5.68
C PRO A 129 -5.86 -2.72 -5.91
N ILE A 130 -6.94 -3.06 -6.60
CA ILE A 130 -8.08 -2.16 -6.83
C ILE A 130 -9.14 -2.28 -5.74
N VAL A 131 -9.04 -3.31 -4.92
CA VAL A 131 -9.88 -3.53 -3.73
C VAL A 131 -9.03 -4.01 -2.58
N ILE A 132 -9.38 -3.57 -1.38
CA ILE A 132 -8.79 -3.99 -0.11
C ILE A 132 -9.91 -4.33 0.87
N PRO A 133 -9.64 -5.09 1.95
CA PRO A 133 -10.64 -5.35 2.99
C PRO A 133 -10.93 -4.05 3.76
N ARG A 134 -11.91 -3.28 3.29
CA ARG A 134 -12.36 -2.07 3.97
C ARG A 134 -12.98 -2.43 5.31
N ASN A 135 -12.53 -1.78 6.39
CA ASN A 135 -12.96 -2.13 7.74
C ASN A 135 -14.48 -2.14 7.93
N HIS A 136 -15.21 -1.15 7.38
CA HIS A 136 -16.67 -1.13 7.47
C HIS A 136 -17.31 -2.34 6.75
N LYS A 137 -16.75 -2.82 5.64
CA LYS A 137 -17.23 -4.03 4.95
C LYS A 137 -16.89 -5.31 5.72
N VAL A 138 -15.77 -5.33 6.41
CA VAL A 138 -15.42 -6.43 7.31
C VAL A 138 -16.39 -6.47 8.50
N GLU A 139 -16.69 -5.33 9.12
CA GLU A 139 -17.67 -5.22 10.21
C GLU A 139 -19.07 -5.64 9.78
N GLU A 140 -19.55 -5.18 8.62
CA GLU A 140 -20.83 -5.61 8.05
C GLU A 140 -20.89 -7.13 7.88
N ALA A 141 -19.82 -7.75 7.38
CA ALA A 141 -19.73 -9.19 7.22
C ALA A 141 -19.72 -9.95 8.56
N LEU A 142 -18.99 -9.43 9.57
CA LEU A 142 -18.92 -10.03 10.91
C LEU A 142 -20.24 -9.92 11.64
N LEU A 143 -20.93 -8.78 11.55
CA LEU A 143 -22.26 -8.59 12.17
C LEU A 143 -23.29 -9.56 11.57
N ALA A 144 -23.32 -9.70 10.24
CA ALA A 144 -24.20 -10.66 9.59
C ALA A 144 -23.88 -12.12 9.99
N ALA A 145 -22.59 -12.45 10.10
CA ALA A 145 -22.14 -13.78 10.52
C ALA A 145 -22.57 -14.14 11.93
N ASN A 146 -22.60 -13.17 12.86
CA ASN A 146 -23.13 -13.37 14.22
C ASN A 146 -24.62 -13.74 14.25
N GLU A 147 -25.36 -13.35 13.19
CA GLU A 147 -26.77 -13.72 12.98
C GLU A 147 -26.92 -15.00 12.13
N ASN A 148 -25.84 -15.77 11.95
CA ASN A 148 -25.75 -16.96 11.10
C ASN A 148 -25.96 -16.68 9.60
N ASN A 149 -25.81 -15.45 9.14
CA ASN A 149 -25.84 -15.09 7.72
C ASN A 149 -24.42 -14.88 7.21
N LEU A 150 -23.89 -15.82 6.42
CA LEU A 150 -22.54 -15.79 5.85
C LEU A 150 -22.48 -15.17 4.44
N GLU A 151 -23.57 -14.64 3.92
CA GLU A 151 -23.64 -14.14 2.54
C GLU A 151 -22.65 -12.98 2.33
N ASN A 152 -22.67 -11.95 3.18
CA ASN A 152 -21.76 -10.80 3.10
C ASN A 152 -20.29 -11.22 3.20
N LEU A 153 -19.98 -12.18 4.09
CA LEU A 153 -18.64 -12.74 4.23
C LEU A 153 -18.19 -13.43 2.94
N ASN A 154 -19.03 -14.26 2.36
CA ASN A 154 -18.71 -14.99 1.13
C ASN A 154 -18.51 -14.05 -0.05
N ILE A 155 -19.33 -13.02 -0.19
CA ILE A 155 -19.18 -11.98 -1.22
C ILE A 155 -17.85 -11.24 -1.02
N LEU A 156 -17.57 -10.75 0.19
CA LEU A 156 -16.32 -10.07 0.51
C LEU A 156 -15.09 -10.94 0.18
N LEU A 157 -15.10 -12.21 0.60
CA LEU A 157 -14.02 -13.16 0.31
C LEU A 157 -13.86 -13.40 -1.19
N SER A 158 -14.94 -13.49 -1.95
CA SER A 158 -14.88 -13.68 -3.41
C SER A 158 -14.20 -12.52 -4.11
N VAL A 159 -14.51 -11.29 -3.70
CA VAL A 159 -13.89 -10.07 -4.22
C VAL A 159 -12.40 -9.98 -3.84
N LEU A 160 -12.06 -10.30 -2.59
CA LEU A 160 -10.69 -10.24 -2.08
C LEU A 160 -9.76 -11.35 -2.62
N LYS A 161 -10.30 -12.41 -3.23
CA LYS A 161 -9.49 -13.44 -3.92
C LYS A 161 -8.87 -12.96 -5.23
N SER A 162 -9.45 -11.93 -5.85
CA SER A 162 -8.96 -11.35 -7.11
C SER A 162 -8.81 -9.82 -6.96
N PRO A 163 -7.93 -9.34 -6.06
CA PRO A 163 -7.89 -7.93 -5.67
C PRO A 163 -7.31 -7.00 -6.74
N TYR A 164 -6.75 -7.55 -7.81
CA TYR A 164 -6.19 -6.82 -8.96
C TYR A 164 -7.11 -6.83 -10.18
N ASP A 165 -8.17 -7.65 -10.17
CA ASP A 165 -9.06 -7.82 -11.29
C ASP A 165 -10.25 -6.87 -11.19
N ASN A 166 -10.64 -6.27 -12.33
CA ASN A 166 -11.82 -5.42 -12.40
C ASN A 166 -13.09 -6.29 -12.50
N LEU A 167 -13.57 -6.77 -11.35
CA LEU A 167 -14.78 -7.57 -11.25
C LEU A 167 -16.05 -6.71 -11.38
N GLN A 168 -17.17 -7.32 -11.77
CA GLN A 168 -18.46 -6.63 -11.75
C GLN A 168 -18.86 -6.27 -10.30
N ASN A 169 -19.45 -5.08 -10.11
CA ASN A 169 -19.93 -4.57 -8.81
C ASN A 169 -18.83 -4.30 -7.76
N ILE A 170 -17.58 -4.11 -8.19
CA ILE A 170 -16.45 -3.85 -7.27
C ILE A 170 -16.55 -2.48 -6.57
N ASN A 171 -17.27 -1.52 -7.13
CA ASN A 171 -17.33 -0.13 -6.66
C ASN A 171 -17.73 -0.01 -5.19
N GLU A 172 -18.65 -0.87 -4.73
CA GLU A 172 -19.08 -0.91 -3.33
C GLU A 172 -17.93 -1.24 -2.37
N PHE A 173 -17.00 -2.08 -2.80
CA PHE A 173 -15.84 -2.51 -2.01
C PHE A 173 -14.63 -1.56 -2.15
N GLN A 174 -14.64 -0.69 -3.15
CA GLN A 174 -13.61 0.34 -3.33
C GLN A 174 -13.88 1.59 -2.50
N SER A 175 -15.16 1.89 -2.24
CA SER A 175 -15.55 3.11 -1.54
C SER A 175 -15.03 3.14 -0.10
N PRO A 176 -14.40 4.22 0.35
CA PRO A 176 -14.07 4.41 1.75
C PRO A 176 -15.35 4.55 2.59
N SER A 177 -15.25 4.35 3.90
CA SER A 177 -16.37 4.59 4.80
C SER A 177 -16.85 6.04 4.71
N SER A 178 -18.17 6.23 4.65
CA SER A 178 -18.79 7.55 4.77
C SER A 178 -18.78 8.08 6.20
N ASN A 179 -18.51 7.23 7.18
CA ASN A 179 -18.45 7.59 8.59
C ASN A 179 -17.05 8.10 8.94
N ASN A 180 -16.87 9.40 9.06
CA ASN A 180 -15.61 10.05 9.41
C ASN A 180 -15.15 9.74 10.85
N ASN A 181 -16.03 9.20 11.71
CA ASN A 181 -15.75 8.84 13.10
C ASN A 181 -15.54 7.32 13.27
N TYR A 182 -15.36 6.59 12.18
CA TYR A 182 -15.13 5.15 12.24
C TYR A 182 -13.81 4.86 12.97
N GLN A 183 -13.90 4.16 14.08
CA GLN A 183 -12.75 3.69 14.84
C GLN A 183 -12.67 2.16 14.75
N THR A 184 -11.52 1.65 14.34
CA THR A 184 -11.20 0.22 14.47
C THR A 184 -10.66 -0.04 15.86
N TYR A 185 -11.22 -1.03 16.53
CA TYR A 185 -10.68 -1.55 17.78
C TYR A 185 -9.85 -2.79 17.45
N CYS A 186 -8.52 -2.68 17.53
CA CYS A 186 -7.70 -3.86 17.68
C CYS A 186 -7.92 -4.37 19.09
N GLY A 187 -8.59 -5.52 19.24
CA GLY A 187 -8.91 -6.12 20.53
C GLY A 187 -7.68 -6.75 21.22
N THR A 188 -6.70 -5.91 21.56
CA THR A 188 -5.57 -6.30 22.42
C THR A 188 -5.56 -5.46 23.66
#